data_a7693839f83aedf44453c8b5fa97bd3a
#
_entry.id   a7693839f83aedf44453c8b5fa97bd3a
#
_cell.length_a   1.000
_cell.length_b   1.000
_cell.length_c   1.000
_cell.angle_alpha   90.00
_cell.angle_beta   90.00
_cell.angle_gamma   90.00
#
_symmetry.space_group_name_H-M   'P 1'
#
loop_
_entity.id
_entity.type
_entity.pdbx_description
1 polymer ?
#
loop_
_entity_poly.entity_id
_entity_poly.type
_entity_poly.pdbx_seq_one_letter_code
_entity_poly.pdbx_strand_id
1 'polypeptide(L)' 'MRAVEITAFGAPDVLRLGERPMPQAGEGELLIRVSASGINRPDVLQRLGHYAPPPGTSDLPGLEVAGVVES' A
#
# COMPACT_ATOMS: atom_id res chain seq x y z
N MET A 1 2.15 -10.10 -6.99
CA MET A 1 2.64 -9.96 -5.60
C MET A 1 1.48 -9.94 -4.63
N ARG A 2 1.73 -10.31 -3.40
CA ARG A 2 0.71 -10.19 -2.35
C ARG A 2 0.70 -8.76 -1.80
N ALA A 3 -0.49 -8.25 -1.56
CA ALA A 3 -0.67 -6.92 -0.98
C ALA A 3 -1.87 -6.92 -0.05
N VAL A 4 -1.88 -6.01 0.93
CA VAL A 4 -3.04 -5.81 1.79
C VAL A 4 -4.01 -4.87 1.07
N GLU A 5 -5.24 -5.34 0.89
CA GLU A 5 -6.29 -4.57 0.23
C GLU A 5 -7.36 -4.15 1.23
N ILE A 6 -7.95 -2.98 1.01
CA ILE A 6 -9.12 -2.52 1.76
C ILE A 6 -10.35 -2.90 0.92
N THR A 7 -11.08 -3.92 1.37
CA THR A 7 -12.23 -4.45 0.61
C THR A 7 -13.49 -3.58 0.76
N ALA A 8 -13.57 -2.84 1.85
CA ALA A 8 -14.63 -1.89 2.14
C ALA A 8 -14.10 -0.95 3.21
N PHE A 9 -14.80 0.15 3.49
CA PHE A 9 -14.39 1.00 4.61
C PHE A 9 -14.95 0.46 5.92
N GLY A 10 -14.16 0.49 6.98
CA GLY A 10 -14.62 0.05 8.29
C GLY A 10 -13.51 -0.44 9.22
N ALA A 11 -13.85 -1.43 10.04
CA ALA A 11 -12.99 -2.03 11.06
C ALA A 11 -11.83 -2.84 10.44
N PRO A 12 -10.84 -3.26 11.23
CA PRO A 12 -9.68 -3.98 10.68
C PRO A 12 -10.00 -5.25 9.88
N ASP A 13 -11.16 -5.86 10.10
CA ASP A 13 -11.58 -7.07 9.38
C ASP A 13 -11.86 -6.83 7.89
N VAL A 14 -11.91 -5.57 7.42
CA VAL A 14 -12.02 -5.25 5.99
C VAL A 14 -10.70 -5.42 5.25
N LEU A 15 -9.59 -5.59 5.96
CA LEU A 15 -8.29 -5.81 5.36
C LEU A 15 -8.15 -7.26 4.90
N ARG A 16 -7.68 -7.46 3.68
CA ARG A 16 -7.47 -8.80 3.10
C ARG A 16 -6.14 -8.83 2.35
N LEU A 17 -5.50 -10.01 2.36
CA LEU A 17 -4.39 -10.25 1.43
C LEU A 17 -4.97 -10.56 0.05
N GLY A 18 -4.48 -9.85 -0.95
CA GLY A 18 -4.87 -10.05 -2.33
C GLY A 18 -3.66 -10.14 -3.24
N GLU A 19 -3.90 -10.53 -4.48
CA GLU A 19 -2.88 -10.55 -5.53
C GLU A 19 -2.99 -9.30 -6.37
N ARG A 20 -1.84 -8.65 -6.59
CA ARG A 20 -1.72 -7.48 -7.46
C ARG A 20 -0.59 -7.71 -8.45
N PRO A 21 -0.64 -7.08 -9.63
CA PRO A 21 0.48 -7.14 -10.57
C PRO A 21 1.77 -6.66 -9.92
N MET A 22 2.90 -7.27 -10.29
CA MET A 22 4.21 -6.80 -9.86
C MET A 22 4.40 -5.38 -10.38
N PRO A 23 4.69 -4.38 -9.53
CA PRO A 23 4.91 -3.03 -9.99
C PRO A 23 6.22 -2.91 -10.78
N GLN A 24 6.30 -1.90 -11.62
CA GLN A 24 7.51 -1.55 -12.34
C GLN A 24 7.92 -0.14 -11.94
N ALA A 25 9.23 0.08 -11.76
CA ALA A 25 9.74 1.40 -11.48
C ALA A 25 9.70 2.25 -12.74
N GLY A 26 9.00 3.38 -12.67
CA GLY A 26 9.01 4.38 -13.71
C GLY A 26 10.19 5.34 -13.55
N GLU A 27 10.23 6.39 -14.39
CA GLU A 27 11.25 7.40 -14.28
C GLU A 27 11.18 8.10 -12.91
N GLY A 28 12.33 8.20 -12.24
CA GLY A 28 12.39 8.81 -10.91
C GLY A 28 11.87 7.94 -9.78
N GLU A 29 11.57 6.66 -10.05
CA GLU A 29 11.04 5.72 -9.07
C GLU A 29 12.01 4.57 -8.81
N LEU A 30 11.86 3.94 -7.65
CA LEU A 30 12.62 2.76 -7.26
C LEU A 30 11.67 1.58 -7.05
N LEU A 31 12.09 0.40 -7.51
CA LEU A 31 11.42 -0.85 -7.16
C LEU A 31 12.13 -1.44 -5.95
N ILE A 32 11.41 -1.66 -4.87
CA ILE A 32 11.96 -2.14 -3.60
C ILE A 32 11.42 -3.52 -3.28
N ARG A 33 12.32 -4.48 -3.03
CA ARG A 33 11.95 -5.75 -2.41
C ARG A 33 11.74 -5.48 -0.93
N VAL A 34 10.48 -5.49 -0.50
CA VAL A 34 10.10 -5.09 0.85
C VAL A 34 10.46 -6.17 1.87
N SER A 35 11.17 -5.79 2.92
CA SER A 35 11.44 -6.64 4.08
C SER A 35 10.46 -6.36 5.20
N ALA A 36 10.03 -5.11 5.34
CA ALA A 36 9.10 -4.67 6.37
C ALA A 36 8.38 -3.42 5.92
N SER A 37 7.20 -3.19 6.46
CA SER A 37 6.45 -1.96 6.27
C SER A 37 5.93 -1.45 7.60
N GLY A 38 5.73 -0.12 7.70
CA GLY A 38 5.18 0.50 8.88
C GLY A 38 3.68 0.77 8.73
N ILE A 39 3.02 0.94 9.87
CA ILE A 39 1.64 1.35 9.93
C ILE A 39 1.60 2.77 10.49
N ASN A 40 0.88 3.66 9.81
CA ASN A 40 0.80 5.06 10.17
C ASN A 40 -0.67 5.52 10.22
N ARG A 41 -0.91 6.65 10.86
CA ARG A 41 -2.28 7.16 11.03
C ARG A 41 -3.05 7.30 9.71
N PRO A 42 -2.46 7.79 8.61
CA PRO A 42 -3.17 7.86 7.33
C PRO A 42 -3.68 6.49 6.83
N ASP A 43 -3.00 5.39 7.14
CA ASP A 43 -3.46 4.05 6.77
C ASP A 43 -4.77 3.71 7.47
N VAL A 44 -4.89 4.07 8.76
CA VAL A 44 -6.11 3.87 9.54
C VAL A 44 -7.24 4.71 8.97
N LEU A 45 -6.96 5.98 8.65
CA LEU A 45 -7.94 6.89 8.06
C LEU A 45 -8.40 6.38 6.68
N GLN A 46 -7.50 5.84 5.88
CA GLN A 46 -7.83 5.26 4.58
C GLN A 46 -8.76 4.05 4.75
N ARG A 47 -8.47 3.17 5.70
CA ARG A 47 -9.32 2.01 6.01
C ARG A 47 -10.73 2.45 6.43
N LEU A 48 -10.83 3.52 7.20
CA LEU A 48 -12.11 4.06 7.65
C LEU A 48 -12.86 4.85 6.57
N GLY A 49 -12.20 5.15 5.45
CA GLY A 49 -12.80 5.96 4.38
C GLY A 49 -12.64 7.46 4.55
N HIS A 50 -11.76 7.89 5.46
CA HIS A 50 -11.53 9.31 5.76
C HIS A 50 -10.27 9.88 5.12
N TYR A 51 -9.58 9.10 4.30
CA TYR A 51 -8.40 9.52 3.58
C TYR A 51 -8.39 8.88 2.20
N ALA A 52 -8.61 9.68 1.16
CA ALA A 52 -8.54 9.22 -0.22
C ALA A 52 -7.10 9.37 -0.74
N PRO A 53 -6.53 8.35 -1.39
CA PRO A 53 -5.24 8.50 -2.06
C PRO A 53 -5.31 9.60 -3.11
N PRO A 54 -4.22 10.38 -3.32
CA PRO A 54 -4.19 11.36 -4.40
C PRO A 54 -4.40 10.69 -5.77
N PRO A 55 -4.97 11.42 -6.77
CA PRO A 55 -5.13 10.87 -8.11
C PRO A 55 -3.81 10.34 -8.69
N GLY A 56 -3.86 9.18 -9.34
CA GLY A 56 -2.68 8.53 -9.91
C GLY A 56 -1.88 7.70 -8.91
N THR A 57 -2.24 7.73 -7.63
CA THR A 57 -1.60 6.93 -6.59
C THR A 57 -2.33 5.61 -6.42
N SER A 58 -1.62 4.55 -6.01
CA SER A 58 -2.22 3.25 -5.71
C SER A 58 -3.31 3.38 -4.64
N ASP A 59 -4.35 2.56 -4.76
CA ASP A 59 -5.39 2.43 -3.75
C ASP A 59 -4.97 1.59 -2.54
N LEU A 60 -3.81 0.95 -2.60
CA LEU A 60 -3.28 0.16 -1.50
C LEU A 60 -2.82 1.07 -0.36
N PRO A 61 -3.08 0.70 0.91
CA PRO A 61 -2.58 1.47 2.04
C PRO A 61 -1.08 1.28 2.23
N GLY A 62 -0.44 2.21 2.92
CA GLY A 62 0.96 2.12 3.30
C GLY A 62 1.77 3.30 2.80
N LEU A 63 2.56 3.88 3.70
CA LEU A 63 3.40 5.05 3.42
C LEU A 63 4.87 4.80 3.72
N GLU A 64 5.20 3.63 4.26
CA GLU A 64 6.53 3.39 4.80
C GLU A 64 6.96 1.97 4.55
N VAL A 65 8.15 1.81 3.97
CA VAL A 65 8.73 0.49 3.73
C VAL A 65 10.24 0.52 4.03
N ALA A 66 10.77 -0.65 4.32
CA ALA A 66 12.21 -0.90 4.36
C ALA A 66 12.49 -2.15 3.53
N GLY A 67 13.56 -2.13 2.76
CA GLY A 67 13.90 -3.25 1.92
C GLY A 67 15.12 -2.97 1.06
N VAL A 68 15.26 -3.75 -0.01
CA VAL A 68 16.40 -3.69 -0.92
C VAL A 68 15.93 -3.18 -2.28
N VAL A 69 16.66 -2.24 -2.85
CA VAL A 69 16.36 -1.71 -4.19
C VAL A 69 16.65 -2.80 -5.23
N GLU A 70 15.64 -3.12 -6.03
CA GLU A 70 15.74 -4.07 -7.15
C GLU A 70 16.11 -3.36 -8.45
N SER A 71 15.60 -2.15 -8.63
CA SER A 71 15.91 -1.37 -9.83
C SER A 71 15.62 0.13 -9.64
#